data_e9704804cb8ddefa289d83640317d018
#
_entry.id   e9704804cb8ddefa289d83640317d018
#
_cell.length_a   1.000
_cell.length_b   1.000
_cell.length_c   1.000
_cell.angle_alpha   90.00
_cell.angle_beta   90.00
_cell.angle_gamma   90.00
#
_symmetry.space_group_name_H-M   'P 1'
#
loop_
_entity.id
_entity.type
_entity.pdbx_description
1 polymer ?
#
loop_
_entity_poly.entity_id
_entity_poly.type
_entity_poly.pdbx_seq_one_letter_code
_entity_poly.pdbx_strand_id
1 'polypeptide(L)'
;VVNRAQAEIYSVTEQRRTEDYKSLDEVLVPTMEEIDNIANSDGKALGILTGFLDLDNTLNGLRPGQMIIIAARPGMGKSTLALDIMRSCSLRQDKTSIIFSLEMGRTELTMRLLSAEANILFDKIRKGNMDGSDWDSLVKCMSEIADKPLYIDDSPSITMMEIRAKARRLKQQHGLDLIVVDYLQLMSSGKKVESRQQEVAEFSRQLKLLAKELEVPVIAISQLNRCLL
;
A
#
# COMPACT_ATOMS: atom_id res chain seq x y z
N VAL A 1 32.90 -24.42 21.88
CA VAL A 1 32.55 -23.35 20.90
C VAL A 1 31.12 -23.57 20.38
N VAL A 2 30.75 -24.78 19.92
CA VAL A 2 29.40 -25.06 19.35
C VAL A 2 28.28 -24.85 20.37
N ASN A 3 28.42 -25.32 21.62
CA ASN A 3 27.42 -25.16 22.66
C ASN A 3 27.17 -23.68 23.05
N ARG A 4 28.18 -22.83 22.91
CA ARG A 4 28.05 -21.39 23.20
C ARG A 4 27.30 -20.65 22.08
N ALA A 5 27.59 -21.01 20.82
CA ALA A 5 26.84 -20.50 19.68
C ALA A 5 25.39 -20.96 19.67
N GLN A 6 25.11 -22.20 20.05
CA GLN A 6 23.75 -22.68 20.24
C GLN A 6 23.00 -21.94 21.36
N ALA A 7 23.65 -21.69 22.50
CA ALA A 7 23.07 -20.92 23.59
C ALA A 7 22.79 -19.46 23.19
N GLU A 8 23.67 -18.82 22.43
CA GLU A 8 23.44 -17.46 21.90
C GLU A 8 22.32 -17.42 20.84
N ILE A 9 22.22 -18.43 19.97
CA ILE A 9 21.09 -18.55 19.03
C ILE A 9 19.79 -18.82 19.79
N TYR A 10 19.79 -19.63 20.82
CA TYR A 10 18.62 -19.87 21.66
C TYR A 10 18.20 -18.61 22.44
N SER A 11 19.14 -17.86 23.01
CA SER A 11 18.84 -16.61 23.71
C SER A 11 18.25 -15.53 22.79
N VAL A 12 18.72 -15.43 21.54
CA VAL A 12 18.15 -14.54 20.51
C VAL A 12 16.76 -14.98 20.07
N THR A 13 16.48 -16.31 20.10
CA THR A 13 15.15 -16.86 19.79
C THR A 13 14.19 -16.74 20.97
N GLU A 14 14.66 -16.86 22.21
CA GLU A 14 13.86 -16.63 23.42
C GLU A 14 13.54 -15.16 23.66
N GLN A 15 14.44 -14.23 23.36
CA GLN A 15 14.13 -12.78 23.37
C GLN A 15 13.06 -12.36 22.35
N ARG A 16 12.75 -13.21 21.35
CA ARG A 16 11.61 -13.04 20.44
C ARG A 16 10.32 -13.74 20.91
N ARG A 17 10.36 -14.48 22.03
CA ARG A 17 9.19 -14.97 22.76
C ARG A 17 8.80 -13.97 23.86
N THR A 18 8.63 -12.72 23.55
CA THR A 18 7.71 -11.86 24.29
C THR A 18 6.32 -12.48 24.12
N GLU A 19 5.64 -12.70 25.22
CA GLU A 19 4.30 -13.29 25.27
C GLU A 19 3.40 -12.63 24.21
N ASP A 20 3.11 -13.38 23.13
CA ASP A 20 2.31 -12.90 21.99
C ASP A 20 0.82 -12.77 22.34
N TYR A 21 0.45 -13.09 23.60
CA TYR A 21 -0.91 -12.97 24.14
C TYR A 21 -0.93 -11.99 25.31
N LYS A 22 -1.97 -11.17 25.34
CA LYS A 22 -2.29 -10.30 26.46
C LYS A 22 -3.61 -10.73 27.07
N SER A 23 -3.73 -10.61 28.38
CA SER A 23 -4.99 -10.85 29.05
C SER A 23 -6.02 -9.78 28.65
N LEU A 24 -7.30 -10.09 28.76
CA LEU A 24 -8.36 -9.14 28.39
C LEU A 24 -8.29 -7.86 29.22
N ASP A 25 -7.99 -7.95 30.51
CA ASP A 25 -7.84 -6.82 31.41
C ASP A 25 -6.71 -5.85 30.99
N GLU A 26 -5.58 -6.38 30.46
CA GLU A 26 -4.49 -5.57 29.95
C GLU A 26 -4.85 -4.76 28.68
N VAL A 27 -5.83 -5.23 27.91
CA VAL A 27 -6.25 -4.59 26.67
C VAL A 27 -7.51 -3.74 26.81
N LEU A 28 -8.25 -3.87 27.92
CA LEU A 28 -9.49 -3.12 28.14
C LEU A 28 -9.26 -1.62 28.20
N VAL A 29 -8.27 -1.16 28.98
CA VAL A 29 -8.00 0.29 29.15
C VAL A 29 -7.58 0.92 27.81
N PRO A 30 -6.58 0.41 27.08
CA PRO A 30 -6.23 0.93 25.75
C PRO A 30 -7.40 0.89 24.75
N THR A 31 -8.28 -0.12 24.85
CA THR A 31 -9.46 -0.21 23.99
C THR A 31 -10.48 0.86 24.30
N MET A 32 -10.69 1.18 25.59
CA MET A 32 -11.59 2.27 25.99
C MET A 32 -11.05 3.63 25.53
N GLU A 33 -9.74 3.87 25.63
CA GLU A 33 -9.10 5.09 25.10
C GLU A 33 -9.29 5.21 23.58
N GLU A 34 -9.18 4.09 22.85
CA GLU A 34 -9.44 4.06 21.40
C GLU A 34 -10.91 4.39 21.10
N ILE A 35 -11.85 3.81 21.85
CA ILE A 35 -13.29 4.09 21.70
C ILE A 35 -13.59 5.56 21.98
N ASP A 36 -13.01 6.14 23.03
CA ASP A 36 -13.18 7.56 23.35
C ASP A 36 -12.60 8.45 22.24
N ASN A 37 -11.45 8.12 21.69
CA ASN A 37 -10.87 8.83 20.55
C ASN A 37 -11.78 8.76 19.31
N ILE A 38 -12.40 7.59 19.05
CA ILE A 38 -13.40 7.43 17.99
C ILE A 38 -14.62 8.32 18.25
N ALA A 39 -15.15 8.30 19.46
CA ALA A 39 -16.33 9.07 19.82
C ALA A 39 -16.08 10.60 19.73
N ASN A 40 -14.89 11.04 20.10
CA ASN A 40 -14.50 12.46 20.09
C ASN A 40 -13.96 12.94 18.73
N SER A 41 -13.90 12.09 17.71
CA SER A 41 -13.38 12.44 16.37
C SER A 41 -14.35 13.29 15.54
N ASP A 42 -15.54 13.67 16.07
CA ASP A 42 -16.59 14.43 15.36
C ASP A 42 -16.92 13.87 13.96
N GLY A 43 -16.91 12.54 13.83
CA GLY A 43 -17.14 11.87 12.54
C GLY A 43 -15.99 11.97 11.54
N LYS A 44 -14.82 12.46 11.95
CA LYS A 44 -13.62 12.42 11.11
C LYS A 44 -13.08 11.00 11.05
N ALA A 45 -12.79 10.55 9.84
CA ALA A 45 -12.20 9.23 9.64
C ALA A 45 -10.84 9.12 10.38
N LEU A 46 -10.66 8.05 11.13
CA LEU A 46 -9.46 7.79 11.93
C LEU A 46 -8.30 7.20 11.12
N GLY A 47 -8.60 6.74 9.91
CA GLY A 47 -7.63 6.17 9.00
C GLY A 47 -7.23 7.14 7.88
N ILE A 48 -6.47 6.63 6.92
CA ILE A 48 -6.12 7.35 5.71
C ILE A 48 -7.37 7.45 4.84
N LEU A 49 -7.73 8.67 4.44
CA LEU A 49 -8.85 8.90 3.54
C LEU A 49 -8.50 8.42 2.13
N THR A 50 -9.40 7.66 1.54
CA THR A 50 -9.27 7.19 0.16
C THR A 50 -9.51 8.31 -0.86
N GLY A 51 -10.20 9.38 -0.44
CA GLY A 51 -10.65 10.47 -1.31
C GLY A 51 -12.01 10.21 -1.97
N PHE A 52 -12.63 9.06 -1.71
CA PHE A 52 -13.99 8.71 -2.15
C PHE A 52 -14.91 8.73 -0.93
N LEU A 53 -15.77 9.74 -0.86
CA LEU A 53 -16.57 10.04 0.32
C LEU A 53 -17.38 8.84 0.83
N ASP A 54 -18.08 8.14 -0.07
CA ASP A 54 -18.90 6.98 0.31
C ASP A 54 -18.05 5.81 0.81
N LEU A 55 -16.86 5.63 0.24
CA LEU A 55 -15.92 4.62 0.67
C LEU A 55 -15.32 4.99 2.04
N ASP A 56 -14.97 6.25 2.23
CA ASP A 56 -14.44 6.76 3.50
C ASP A 56 -15.46 6.66 4.63
N ASN A 57 -16.73 6.97 4.35
CA ASN A 57 -17.84 6.79 5.29
C ASN A 57 -18.06 5.33 5.67
N THR A 58 -17.90 4.41 4.69
CA THR A 58 -18.10 2.98 4.91
C THR A 58 -16.95 2.33 5.69
N LEU A 59 -15.70 2.69 5.36
CA LEU A 59 -14.50 2.09 5.94
C LEU A 59 -13.98 2.84 7.18
N ASN A 60 -14.46 4.06 7.40
CA ASN A 60 -13.91 5.01 8.38
C ASN A 60 -12.40 5.26 8.15
N GLY A 61 -12.01 5.38 6.86
CA GLY A 61 -10.62 5.44 6.42
C GLY A 61 -9.88 4.11 6.47
N LEU A 62 -8.69 4.07 5.89
CA LEU A 62 -7.83 2.89 5.89
C LEU A 62 -6.99 2.89 7.17
N ARG A 63 -7.20 1.88 8.03
CA ARG A 63 -6.54 1.81 9.34
C ARG A 63 -5.22 1.05 9.31
N PRO A 64 -4.27 1.37 10.22
CA PRO A 64 -3.04 0.61 10.38
C PRO A 64 -3.29 -0.90 10.55
N GLY A 65 -2.42 -1.72 9.96
CA GLY A 65 -2.50 -3.18 10.05
C GLY A 65 -3.60 -3.83 9.21
N GLN A 66 -4.42 -3.05 8.50
CA GLN A 66 -5.42 -3.59 7.58
C GLN A 66 -4.80 -4.03 6.25
N MET A 67 -5.39 -5.04 5.65
CA MET A 67 -5.15 -5.42 4.26
C MET A 67 -6.46 -5.30 3.49
N ILE A 68 -6.43 -4.55 2.42
CA ILE A 68 -7.56 -4.27 1.54
C ILE A 68 -7.27 -4.90 0.18
N ILE A 69 -8.22 -5.66 -0.37
CA ILE A 69 -8.07 -6.28 -1.68
C ILE A 69 -8.99 -5.55 -2.67
N ILE A 70 -8.39 -4.98 -3.72
CA ILE A 70 -9.11 -4.42 -4.87
C ILE A 70 -9.06 -5.45 -5.99
N ALA A 71 -10.17 -6.14 -6.21
CA ALA A 71 -10.27 -7.18 -7.22
C ALA A 71 -11.20 -6.76 -8.36
N ALA A 72 -10.70 -6.84 -9.60
CA ALA A 72 -11.50 -6.53 -10.78
C ALA A 72 -11.02 -7.31 -12.02
N ARG A 73 -11.87 -7.37 -13.04
CA ARG A 73 -11.48 -7.88 -14.37
C ARG A 73 -10.47 -6.94 -15.04
N PRO A 74 -9.68 -7.42 -16.01
CA PRO A 74 -8.81 -6.56 -16.81
C PRO A 74 -9.54 -5.35 -17.39
N GLY A 75 -8.91 -4.18 -17.41
CA GLY A 75 -9.46 -2.95 -17.99
C GLY A 75 -10.53 -2.23 -17.17
N MET A 76 -10.89 -2.71 -15.96
CA MET A 76 -11.91 -2.10 -15.11
C MET A 76 -11.39 -0.95 -14.21
N GLY A 77 -10.16 -0.52 -14.38
CA GLY A 77 -9.61 0.63 -13.64
C GLY A 77 -9.07 0.34 -12.24
N LYS A 78 -8.78 -0.95 -11.90
CA LYS A 78 -8.25 -1.33 -10.58
C LYS A 78 -7.00 -0.54 -10.15
N SER A 79 -6.01 -0.41 -11.05
CA SER A 79 -4.77 0.31 -10.80
C SER A 79 -4.99 1.82 -10.73
N THR A 80 -5.95 2.36 -11.50
CA THR A 80 -6.35 3.76 -11.45
C THR A 80 -6.96 4.09 -10.09
N LEU A 81 -7.88 3.25 -9.59
CA LEU A 81 -8.47 3.44 -8.26
C LEU A 81 -7.42 3.44 -7.16
N ALA A 82 -6.47 2.49 -7.22
CA ALA A 82 -5.39 2.44 -6.23
C ALA A 82 -4.47 3.67 -6.29
N LEU A 83 -4.17 4.16 -7.50
CA LEU A 83 -3.39 5.38 -7.70
C LEU A 83 -4.13 6.63 -7.19
N ASP A 84 -5.46 6.70 -7.36
CA ASP A 84 -6.28 7.79 -6.81
C ASP A 84 -6.29 7.78 -5.27
N ILE A 85 -6.34 6.60 -4.64
CA ILE A 85 -6.21 6.48 -3.19
C ILE A 85 -4.82 6.95 -2.73
N MET A 86 -3.75 6.61 -3.45
CA MET A 86 -2.41 7.11 -3.16
C MET A 86 -2.30 8.62 -3.33
N ARG A 87 -2.95 9.17 -4.35
CA ARG A 87 -3.06 10.62 -4.54
C ARG A 87 -3.70 11.28 -3.32
N SER A 88 -4.83 10.75 -2.86
CA SER A 88 -5.48 11.23 -1.64
C SER A 88 -4.54 11.16 -0.43
N CYS A 89 -3.84 10.06 -0.26
CA CYS A 89 -2.89 9.85 0.84
C CYS A 89 -1.72 10.86 0.79
N SER A 90 -1.00 10.92 -0.34
CA SER A 90 0.28 11.65 -0.39
C SER A 90 0.13 13.09 -0.83
N LEU A 91 -0.74 13.40 -1.82
CA LEU A 91 -0.83 14.77 -2.33
C LEU A 91 -1.75 15.66 -1.48
N ARG A 92 -2.80 15.08 -0.87
CA ARG A 92 -3.80 15.85 -0.12
C ARG A 92 -3.64 15.76 1.40
N GLN A 93 -3.14 14.63 1.92
CA GLN A 93 -2.97 14.42 3.36
C GLN A 93 -1.49 14.47 3.79
N ASP A 94 -0.54 14.71 2.87
CA ASP A 94 0.91 14.75 3.12
C ASP A 94 1.46 13.51 3.85
N LYS A 95 0.83 12.33 3.62
CA LYS A 95 1.24 11.06 4.19
C LYS A 95 2.07 10.25 3.21
N THR A 96 3.03 9.50 3.71
CA THR A 96 3.95 8.74 2.87
C THR A 96 3.29 7.49 2.30
N SER A 97 3.28 7.35 0.97
CA SER A 97 2.81 6.14 0.30
C SER A 97 3.83 5.55 -0.67
N ILE A 98 3.79 4.23 -0.85
CA ILE A 98 4.60 3.51 -1.85
C ILE A 98 3.74 2.56 -2.66
N ILE A 99 3.97 2.54 -3.99
CA ILE A 99 3.43 1.51 -4.88
C ILE A 99 4.56 0.61 -5.40
N PHE A 100 4.35 -0.70 -5.27
CA PHE A 100 5.12 -1.73 -5.98
C PHE A 100 4.32 -2.14 -7.21
N SER A 101 4.73 -1.66 -8.38
CA SER A 101 4.03 -1.89 -9.64
C SER A 101 4.76 -2.93 -10.46
N LEU A 102 4.08 -4.04 -10.74
CA LEU A 102 4.57 -5.15 -11.56
C LEU A 102 3.96 -5.14 -12.97
N GLU A 103 2.90 -4.36 -13.17
CA GLU A 103 2.19 -4.26 -14.46
C GLU A 103 2.62 -3.02 -15.25
N MET A 104 2.74 -1.87 -14.58
CA MET A 104 3.01 -0.58 -15.24
C MET A 104 4.36 -0.02 -14.78
N GLY A 105 5.12 0.56 -15.73
CA GLY A 105 6.35 1.27 -15.41
C GLY A 105 6.10 2.63 -14.72
N ARG A 106 7.11 3.12 -14.01
CA ARG A 106 7.05 4.38 -13.26
C ARG A 106 6.63 5.58 -14.12
N THR A 107 7.08 5.64 -15.36
CA THR A 107 6.73 6.73 -16.27
C THR A 107 5.24 6.76 -16.59
N GLU A 108 4.61 5.58 -16.82
CA GLU A 108 3.17 5.50 -17.09
C GLU A 108 2.36 5.85 -15.85
N LEU A 109 2.76 5.36 -14.67
CA LEU A 109 2.11 5.74 -13.41
C LEU A 109 2.18 7.24 -13.15
N THR A 110 3.35 7.84 -13.38
CA THR A 110 3.54 9.30 -13.22
C THR A 110 2.71 10.07 -14.22
N MET A 111 2.62 9.65 -15.48
CA MET A 111 1.73 10.31 -16.47
C MET A 111 0.26 10.24 -16.05
N ARG A 112 -0.21 9.13 -15.48
CA ARG A 112 -1.58 8.98 -14.97
C ARG A 112 -1.82 9.90 -13.77
N LEU A 113 -0.85 9.99 -12.86
CA LEU A 113 -0.89 10.88 -11.71
C LEU A 113 -1.00 12.35 -12.16
N LEU A 114 -0.13 12.77 -13.07
CA LEU A 114 -0.12 14.13 -13.64
C LEU A 114 -1.41 14.42 -14.39
N SER A 115 -1.91 13.50 -15.21
CA SER A 115 -3.19 13.60 -15.90
C SER A 115 -4.34 13.91 -14.95
N ALA A 116 -4.41 13.15 -13.85
CA ALA A 116 -5.47 13.29 -12.88
C ALA A 116 -5.34 14.57 -12.05
N GLU A 117 -4.13 14.99 -11.69
CA GLU A 117 -3.91 16.18 -10.86
C GLU A 117 -3.99 17.50 -11.65
N ALA A 118 -3.42 17.52 -12.87
CA ALA A 118 -3.53 18.66 -13.77
C ALA A 118 -4.88 18.76 -14.49
N ASN A 119 -5.78 17.77 -14.29
CA ASN A 119 -7.08 17.67 -14.97
C ASN A 119 -6.97 17.68 -16.51
N ILE A 120 -5.97 16.98 -17.04
CA ILE A 120 -5.72 16.81 -18.47
C ILE A 120 -6.06 15.38 -18.87
N LEU A 121 -6.81 15.18 -19.96
CA LEU A 121 -7.14 13.85 -20.44
C LEU A 121 -5.87 13.03 -20.72
N PHE A 122 -5.78 11.85 -20.12
CA PHE A 122 -4.62 10.96 -20.26
C PHE A 122 -4.28 10.66 -21.73
N ASP A 123 -5.29 10.59 -22.60
CA ASP A 123 -5.12 10.35 -24.05
C ASP A 123 -4.42 11.53 -24.75
N LYS A 124 -4.64 12.79 -24.30
CA LYS A 124 -3.90 13.97 -24.80
C LYS A 124 -2.41 13.87 -24.46
N ILE A 125 -2.09 13.52 -23.20
CA ILE A 125 -0.70 13.35 -22.76
C ILE A 125 -0.03 12.22 -23.56
N ARG A 126 -0.69 11.07 -23.65
CA ARG A 126 -0.15 9.89 -24.32
C ARG A 126 0.10 10.10 -25.83
N LYS A 127 -0.76 10.86 -26.49
CA LYS A 127 -0.65 11.15 -27.93
C LYS A 127 0.20 12.40 -28.24
N GLY A 128 0.60 13.16 -27.21
CA GLY A 128 1.32 14.42 -27.41
C GLY A 128 0.45 15.56 -27.97
N ASN A 129 -0.88 15.44 -27.90
CA ASN A 129 -1.84 16.41 -28.42
C ASN A 129 -2.25 17.42 -27.35
N MET A 130 -1.27 17.98 -26.64
CA MET A 130 -1.48 19.02 -25.62
C MET A 130 -1.35 20.40 -26.24
N ASP A 131 -2.24 21.32 -25.86
CA ASP A 131 -2.16 22.71 -26.19
C ASP A 131 -1.31 23.52 -25.18
N GLY A 132 -1.15 24.83 -25.41
CA GLY A 132 -0.35 25.68 -24.51
C GLY A 132 -0.90 25.73 -23.09
N SER A 133 -2.21 25.74 -22.92
CA SER A 133 -2.86 25.76 -21.60
C SER A 133 -2.69 24.42 -20.84
N ASP A 134 -2.70 23.32 -21.58
CA ASP A 134 -2.40 21.99 -21.00
C ASP A 134 -0.95 21.94 -20.47
N TRP A 135 0.01 22.49 -21.24
CA TRP A 135 1.41 22.57 -20.81
C TRP A 135 1.61 23.43 -19.57
N ASP A 136 0.98 24.62 -19.53
CA ASP A 136 1.05 25.50 -18.34
C ASP A 136 0.48 24.82 -17.11
N SER A 137 -0.66 24.14 -17.24
CA SER A 137 -1.28 23.36 -16.17
C SER A 137 -0.39 22.22 -15.68
N LEU A 138 0.27 21.52 -16.62
CA LEU A 138 1.17 20.42 -16.31
C LEU A 138 2.41 20.92 -15.54
N VAL A 139 3.05 21.99 -15.97
CA VAL A 139 4.23 22.58 -15.31
C VAL A 139 3.87 23.06 -13.90
N LYS A 140 2.72 23.72 -13.74
CA LYS A 140 2.22 24.13 -12.42
C LYS A 140 2.01 22.94 -11.52
N CYS A 141 1.30 21.90 -11.98
CA CYS A 141 1.07 20.67 -11.25
C CYS A 141 2.38 20.00 -10.83
N MET A 142 3.35 19.89 -11.74
CA MET A 142 4.66 19.30 -11.42
C MET A 142 5.36 20.04 -10.27
N SER A 143 5.29 21.36 -10.21
CA SER A 143 5.91 22.13 -9.12
C SER A 143 5.18 21.92 -7.78
N GLU A 144 3.86 21.70 -7.80
CA GLU A 144 3.05 21.49 -6.60
C GLU A 144 3.25 20.09 -6.00
N ILE A 145 3.55 19.07 -6.84
CA ILE A 145 3.67 17.68 -6.37
C ILE A 145 5.11 17.19 -6.24
N ALA A 146 6.11 17.97 -6.63
CA ALA A 146 7.52 17.56 -6.66
C ALA A 146 8.04 17.04 -5.31
N ASP A 147 7.64 17.67 -4.21
CA ASP A 147 8.10 17.35 -2.86
C ASP A 147 7.14 16.42 -2.10
N LYS A 148 6.10 15.93 -2.76
CA LYS A 148 5.10 15.06 -2.09
C LYS A 148 5.64 13.65 -1.84
N PRO A 149 5.34 13.06 -0.67
CA PRO A 149 5.93 11.79 -0.24
C PRO A 149 5.26 10.57 -0.89
N LEU A 150 5.24 10.51 -2.24
CA LEU A 150 4.74 9.39 -3.02
C LEU A 150 5.90 8.68 -3.71
N TYR A 151 6.07 7.39 -3.43
CA TYR A 151 7.18 6.58 -3.93
C TYR A 151 6.67 5.52 -4.90
N ILE A 152 7.43 5.26 -5.98
CA ILE A 152 7.09 4.29 -7.02
C ILE A 152 8.26 3.32 -7.18
N ASP A 153 8.00 2.04 -7.04
CA ASP A 153 8.92 0.95 -7.33
C ASP A 153 8.34 0.09 -8.46
N ASP A 154 8.97 0.10 -9.62
CA ASP A 154 8.57 -0.66 -10.81
C ASP A 154 9.55 -1.79 -11.13
N SER A 155 10.19 -2.35 -10.10
CA SER A 155 11.11 -3.49 -10.25
C SER A 155 10.36 -4.70 -10.84
N PRO A 156 10.81 -5.27 -11.97
CA PRO A 156 10.00 -6.21 -12.75
C PRO A 156 9.86 -7.61 -12.11
N SER A 157 10.65 -7.93 -11.09
CA SER A 157 10.67 -9.26 -10.46
C SER A 157 10.85 -9.15 -8.95
N ILE A 158 10.00 -8.36 -8.31
CA ILE A 158 10.12 -8.13 -6.87
C ILE A 158 9.57 -9.31 -6.06
N THR A 159 10.32 -9.73 -5.07
CA THR A 159 9.93 -10.77 -4.10
C THR A 159 9.30 -10.15 -2.84
N MET A 160 8.56 -10.96 -2.07
CA MET A 160 8.02 -10.51 -0.78
C MET A 160 9.10 -10.06 0.22
N MET A 161 10.28 -10.69 0.18
CA MET A 161 11.41 -10.27 1.02
C MET A 161 11.91 -8.87 0.65
N GLU A 162 11.98 -8.56 -0.64
CA GLU A 162 12.39 -7.23 -1.13
C GLU A 162 11.34 -6.17 -0.81
N ILE A 163 10.04 -6.45 -1.01
CA ILE A 163 8.95 -5.56 -0.62
C ILE A 163 9.06 -5.24 0.89
N ARG A 164 9.21 -6.26 1.72
CA ARG A 164 9.37 -6.09 3.18
C ARG A 164 10.60 -5.25 3.53
N ALA A 165 11.75 -5.53 2.92
CA ALA A 165 12.98 -4.80 3.16
C ALA A 165 12.87 -3.32 2.75
N LYS A 166 12.34 -3.05 1.55
CA LYS A 166 12.14 -1.70 1.03
C LYS A 166 11.11 -0.92 1.85
N ALA A 167 9.98 -1.54 2.22
CA ALA A 167 8.95 -0.90 3.04
C ALA A 167 9.45 -0.57 4.45
N ARG A 168 10.19 -1.48 5.11
CA ARG A 168 10.84 -1.20 6.40
C ARG A 168 11.81 -0.03 6.32
N ARG A 169 12.67 -0.04 5.30
CA ARG A 169 13.66 1.02 5.08
C ARG A 169 12.97 2.37 4.86
N LEU A 170 11.93 2.40 4.03
CA LEU A 170 11.17 3.63 3.77
C LEU A 170 10.50 4.13 5.06
N LYS A 171 9.87 3.23 5.83
CA LYS A 171 9.25 3.60 7.12
C LYS A 171 10.26 4.20 8.11
N GLN A 172 11.49 3.68 8.16
CA GLN A 172 12.54 4.19 9.03
C GLN A 172 13.09 5.55 8.58
N GLN A 173 13.17 5.81 7.28
CA GLN A 173 13.81 7.01 6.73
C GLN A 173 12.84 8.20 6.57
N HIS A 174 11.62 7.94 6.16
CA HIS A 174 10.66 8.97 5.74
C HIS A 174 9.28 8.81 6.37
N GLY A 175 9.09 7.78 7.19
CA GLY A 175 7.75 7.35 7.56
C GLY A 175 7.10 6.54 6.44
N LEU A 176 6.01 5.85 6.75
CA LEU A 176 5.22 5.10 5.76
C LEU A 176 3.82 4.92 6.30
N ASP A 177 2.84 5.34 5.53
CA ASP A 177 1.43 5.34 5.92
C ASP A 177 0.58 4.43 5.03
N LEU A 178 0.98 4.19 3.77
CA LEU A 178 0.22 3.35 2.83
C LEU A 178 1.16 2.56 1.92
N ILE A 179 0.85 1.26 1.74
CA ILE A 179 1.51 0.39 0.76
C ILE A 179 0.48 -0.06 -0.26
N VAL A 180 0.83 0.01 -1.55
CA VAL A 180 0.05 -0.54 -2.66
C VAL A 180 0.89 -1.57 -3.41
N VAL A 181 0.30 -2.72 -3.76
CA VAL A 181 0.94 -3.78 -4.57
C VAL A 181 0.07 -4.07 -5.78
N ASP A 182 0.56 -3.77 -6.98
CA ASP A 182 -0.15 -3.94 -8.25
C ASP A 182 0.63 -4.87 -9.20
N TYR A 183 0.21 -6.10 -9.39
CA TYR A 183 -0.82 -6.91 -8.79
C TYR A 183 -0.25 -8.27 -8.35
N LEU A 184 -0.92 -8.92 -7.40
CA LEU A 184 -0.43 -10.13 -6.71
C LEU A 184 -0.01 -11.26 -7.64
N GLN A 185 -0.71 -11.46 -8.75
CA GLN A 185 -0.46 -12.56 -9.68
C GLN A 185 0.81 -12.37 -10.52
N LEU A 186 1.51 -11.24 -10.49
CA LEU A 186 2.82 -11.07 -11.14
C LEU A 186 4.00 -11.30 -10.19
N MET A 187 3.74 -11.41 -8.90
CA MET A 187 4.79 -11.71 -7.93
C MET A 187 5.34 -13.11 -8.12
N SER A 188 6.61 -13.31 -7.81
CA SER A 188 7.29 -14.61 -7.86
C SER A 188 7.80 -14.99 -6.47
N SER A 189 7.57 -16.23 -6.07
CA SER A 189 8.11 -16.76 -4.80
C SER A 189 9.58 -17.16 -4.91
N GLY A 190 10.13 -17.26 -6.13
CA GLY A 190 11.46 -17.80 -6.39
C GLY A 190 11.60 -19.30 -6.03
N LYS A 191 10.52 -19.96 -5.63
CA LYS A 191 10.46 -21.39 -5.29
C LYS A 191 9.53 -22.12 -6.25
N LYS A 192 9.80 -23.42 -6.52
CA LYS A 192 8.83 -24.28 -7.20
C LYS A 192 7.64 -24.50 -6.29
N VAL A 193 6.49 -23.91 -6.62
CA VAL A 193 5.21 -24.11 -5.91
C VAL A 193 4.30 -24.98 -6.77
N GLU A 194 3.55 -25.87 -6.13
CA GLU A 194 2.69 -26.85 -6.82
C GLU A 194 1.52 -26.20 -7.60
N SER A 195 1.04 -25.04 -7.15
CA SER A 195 0.00 -24.31 -7.88
C SER A 195 0.12 -22.78 -7.70
N ARG A 196 -0.30 -22.04 -8.74
CA ARG A 196 -0.36 -20.58 -8.72
C ARG A 196 -1.31 -20.04 -7.65
N GLN A 197 -2.37 -20.76 -7.34
CA GLN A 197 -3.34 -20.39 -6.32
C GLN A 197 -2.72 -20.41 -4.91
N GLN A 198 -1.91 -21.43 -4.62
CA GLN A 198 -1.18 -21.51 -3.34
C GLN A 198 -0.18 -20.37 -3.20
N GLU A 199 0.49 -20.01 -4.29
CA GLU A 199 1.45 -18.90 -4.31
C GLU A 199 0.76 -17.55 -4.01
N VAL A 200 -0.37 -17.25 -4.64
CA VAL A 200 -1.17 -16.04 -4.39
C VAL A 200 -1.71 -16.02 -2.95
N ALA A 201 -2.16 -17.16 -2.43
CA ALA A 201 -2.61 -17.26 -1.05
C ALA A 201 -1.48 -16.96 -0.05
N GLU A 202 -0.28 -17.48 -0.31
CA GLU A 202 0.89 -17.20 0.53
C GLU A 202 1.31 -15.72 0.47
N PHE A 203 1.29 -15.09 -0.72
CA PHE A 203 1.55 -13.66 -0.84
C PHE A 203 0.54 -12.82 -0.07
N SER A 204 -0.75 -13.15 -0.19
CA SER A 204 -1.82 -12.49 0.55
C SER A 204 -1.58 -12.59 2.07
N ARG A 205 -1.24 -13.79 2.56
CA ARG A 205 -0.89 -13.99 3.97
C ARG A 205 0.31 -13.15 4.40
N GLN A 206 1.38 -13.13 3.59
CA GLN A 206 2.59 -12.37 3.90
C GLN A 206 2.36 -10.86 3.87
N LEU A 207 1.54 -10.34 2.96
CA LEU A 207 1.16 -8.92 2.93
C LEU A 207 0.32 -8.53 4.15
N LYS A 208 -0.59 -9.42 4.60
CA LYS A 208 -1.33 -9.18 5.86
C LYS A 208 -0.40 -9.14 7.07
N LEU A 209 0.60 -10.02 7.13
CA LEU A 209 1.61 -9.99 8.18
C LEU A 209 2.45 -8.71 8.10
N LEU A 210 2.83 -8.27 6.91
CA LEU A 210 3.56 -7.03 6.70
C LEU A 210 2.75 -5.81 7.16
N ALA A 211 1.45 -5.77 6.85
CA ALA A 211 0.55 -4.70 7.30
C ALA A 211 0.54 -4.59 8.84
N LYS A 212 0.42 -5.74 9.53
CA LYS A 212 0.46 -5.79 11.00
C LYS A 212 1.81 -5.40 11.58
N GLU A 213 2.90 -5.91 10.99
CA GLU A 213 4.27 -5.67 11.43
C GLU A 213 4.66 -4.17 11.32
N LEU A 214 4.28 -3.57 10.21
CA LEU A 214 4.58 -2.16 9.95
C LEU A 214 3.49 -1.21 10.48
N GLU A 215 2.37 -1.74 11.00
CA GLU A 215 1.22 -0.91 11.39
C GLU A 215 0.80 0.07 10.28
N VAL A 216 0.72 -0.43 9.05
CA VAL A 216 0.39 0.34 7.84
C VAL A 216 -0.69 -0.40 7.07
N PRO A 217 -1.73 0.28 6.55
CA PRO A 217 -2.66 -0.34 5.62
C PRO A 217 -1.96 -0.75 4.33
N VAL A 218 -2.31 -1.94 3.84
CA VAL A 218 -1.79 -2.49 2.58
C VAL A 218 -2.94 -2.71 1.61
N ILE A 219 -2.89 -2.07 0.44
CA ILE A 219 -3.80 -2.34 -0.67
C ILE A 219 -3.13 -3.35 -1.60
N ALA A 220 -3.76 -4.50 -1.78
CA ALA A 220 -3.33 -5.52 -2.72
C ALA A 220 -4.30 -5.57 -3.91
N ILE A 221 -3.79 -5.35 -5.11
CA ILE A 221 -4.59 -5.46 -6.33
C ILE A 221 -4.59 -6.91 -6.81
N SER A 222 -5.74 -7.40 -7.20
CA SER A 222 -5.94 -8.75 -7.73
C SER A 222 -6.73 -8.72 -9.03
N GLN A 223 -6.31 -9.54 -9.98
CA GLN A 223 -7.00 -9.68 -11.25
C GLN A 223 -7.89 -10.91 -11.23
N LEU A 224 -9.19 -10.72 -11.50
CA LEU A 224 -10.15 -11.80 -11.58
C LEU A 224 -10.06 -12.49 -12.95
N ASN A 225 -10.04 -13.81 -12.95
CA ASN A 225 -10.07 -14.61 -14.18
C ASN A 225 -11.45 -14.54 -14.86
N ARG A 226 -11.46 -14.68 -16.20
CA ARG A 226 -12.70 -14.66 -16.99
C ARG A 226 -13.57 -15.92 -16.82
N CYS A 227 -13.04 -16.99 -16.20
CA CYS A 227 -13.68 -18.32 -16.18
C CYS A 227 -14.56 -18.61 -14.95
N LEU A 228 -15.04 -17.59 -14.22
CA LEU A 228 -15.95 -17.76 -13.08
C LEU A 228 -17.27 -17.01 -13.33
N LEU A 229 -17.93 -17.37 -14.43
CA LEU A 229 -19.39 -17.22 -14.62
C LEU A 229 -19.86 -18.34 -15.52
#